data_47e7c4a9a2794bdcb6aaea8e8a88f9f7
#
_entry.id   47e7c4a9a2794bdcb6aaea8e8a88f9f7
#
_cell.length_a   1.000
_cell.length_b   1.000
_cell.length_c   1.000
_cell.angle_alpha   90.00
_cell.angle_beta   90.00
_cell.angle_gamma   90.00
#
_symmetry.space_group_name_H-M   'P 1'
#
loop_
_entity.id
_entity.type
_entity.pdbx_description
1 polymer ?
#
loop_
_entity_poly.entity_id
_entity_poly.type
_entity_poly.pdbx_seq_one_letter_code
_entity_poly.pdbx_strand_id
1 'polypeptide(L)'
;MKVAVLEVDELTMTEVLKQIQPQLIVVTNIFRDQLDRYGEINMLISKLKTAIHSSEACLLLNGDDPYSRHFTKQKNKTMYFGLKKNVGDFHKSHIRDAVYCFCGRLLKYTYIHYGHIGKYYCSCSISSPTLDVEVTSIQSQNNLKITIQNQTYTSNLKGEYNAYNMLTAIKTGEFLGFSYEQIHKGLSEYHSSNGRMQQFLFAKNIYHLNLAKNPQGMNCTIDYCRQNKNITQYVFILNDLIADGKDISWIWDVDYEILANSNVNHIICAGTRAYDLAVRLKYAGISVNRIKVIPNISAAIQNSIVAGCETSVISNYTGLNTAQKFLSTEGTLSPS
;
A
#
# COMPACT_ATOMS: atom_id res chain seq x y z
N MET A 1 -12.34 25.72 -13.14
CA MET A 1 -10.87 25.56 -13.27
C MET A 1 -10.63 24.19 -13.90
N LYS A 2 -9.74 24.08 -14.88
CA LYS A 2 -9.32 22.76 -15.42
C LYS A 2 -8.05 22.35 -14.71
N VAL A 3 -8.04 21.20 -14.07
CA VAL A 3 -6.89 20.65 -13.34
C VAL A 3 -6.54 19.30 -13.97
N ALA A 4 -5.25 19.05 -14.16
CA ALA A 4 -4.73 17.73 -14.50
C ALA A 4 -4.01 17.14 -13.29
N VAL A 5 -4.38 15.92 -12.91
CA VAL A 5 -3.68 15.13 -11.91
C VAL A 5 -3.06 13.93 -12.60
N LEU A 6 -1.75 13.78 -12.48
CA LEU A 6 -0.99 12.72 -13.13
C LEU A 6 -0.41 11.79 -12.06
N GLU A 7 -0.68 10.50 -12.16
CA GLU A 7 0.09 9.48 -11.49
C GLU A 7 1.32 9.18 -12.33
N VAL A 8 2.51 9.32 -11.75
CA VAL A 8 3.78 9.20 -12.46
C VAL A 8 4.63 8.15 -11.76
N ASP A 9 5.06 7.17 -12.54
CA ASP A 9 6.04 6.15 -12.10
C ASP A 9 7.39 6.82 -11.79
N GLU A 10 8.08 6.36 -10.76
CA GLU A 10 9.30 6.96 -10.25
C GLU A 10 10.40 7.05 -11.30
N LEU A 11 10.53 6.05 -12.18
CA LEU A 11 11.54 6.07 -13.24
C LEU A 11 11.22 7.07 -14.35
N THR A 12 9.94 7.29 -14.64
CA THR A 12 9.49 8.19 -15.70
C THR A 12 9.43 9.65 -15.26
N MET A 13 9.49 9.91 -13.96
CA MET A 13 9.38 11.26 -13.38
C MET A 13 10.37 12.25 -14.00
N THR A 14 11.61 11.82 -14.26
CA THR A 14 12.64 12.66 -14.89
C THR A 14 12.23 13.12 -16.27
N GLU A 15 11.64 12.25 -17.09
CA GLU A 15 11.20 12.58 -18.45
C GLU A 15 9.92 13.42 -18.46
N VAL A 16 9.02 13.15 -17.52
CA VAL A 16 7.79 13.94 -17.36
C VAL A 16 8.11 15.38 -16.98
N LEU A 17 9.04 15.61 -16.04
CA LEU A 17 9.42 16.96 -15.62
C LEU A 17 10.21 17.76 -16.67
N LYS A 18 10.76 17.12 -17.70
CA LYS A 18 11.31 17.83 -18.86
C LYS A 18 10.21 18.41 -19.76
N GLN A 19 9.03 17.82 -19.77
CA GLN A 19 7.94 18.16 -20.66
C GLN A 19 6.84 18.99 -19.97
N ILE A 20 6.68 18.82 -18.66
CA ILE A 20 5.61 19.43 -17.89
C ILE A 20 6.20 20.14 -16.67
N GLN A 21 5.72 21.34 -16.38
CA GLN A 21 6.04 22.06 -15.15
C GLN A 21 4.81 22.03 -14.23
N PRO A 22 4.76 21.10 -13.25
CA PRO A 22 3.64 21.02 -12.33
C PRO A 22 3.67 22.16 -11.32
N GLN A 23 2.51 22.53 -10.81
CA GLN A 23 2.40 23.47 -9.68
C GLN A 23 2.70 22.78 -8.35
N LEU A 24 2.36 21.50 -8.24
CA LEU A 24 2.55 20.68 -7.06
C LEU A 24 3.10 19.32 -7.45
N ILE A 25 4.13 18.88 -6.73
CA ILE A 25 4.61 17.49 -6.74
C ILE A 25 4.28 16.87 -5.39
N VAL A 26 3.62 15.73 -5.42
CA VAL A 26 3.23 14.98 -4.23
C VAL A 26 4.03 13.69 -4.16
N VAL A 27 4.69 13.42 -3.02
CA VAL A 27 5.35 12.14 -2.75
C VAL A 27 4.68 11.49 -1.55
N THR A 28 3.96 10.42 -1.79
CA THR A 28 3.20 9.72 -0.75
C THR A 28 4.08 8.87 0.15
N ASN A 29 4.92 8.05 -0.43
CA ASN A 29 5.93 7.21 0.23
C ASN A 29 6.83 6.57 -0.81
N ILE A 30 7.97 6.04 -0.38
CA ILE A 30 8.88 5.28 -1.23
C ILE A 30 9.20 3.96 -0.55
N PHE A 31 8.79 2.87 -1.19
CA PHE A 31 9.09 1.51 -0.77
C PHE A 31 9.89 0.78 -1.86
N ARG A 32 10.57 -0.29 -1.48
CA ARG A 32 11.15 -1.19 -2.47
C ARG A 32 10.04 -1.79 -3.32
N ASP A 33 10.19 -1.68 -4.62
CA ASP A 33 9.27 -2.27 -5.60
C ASP A 33 10.08 -2.75 -6.80
N GLN A 34 9.84 -3.97 -7.26
CA GLN A 34 10.44 -4.57 -8.45
C GLN A 34 11.94 -4.22 -8.61
N LEU A 35 12.81 -4.74 -7.72
CA LEU A 35 14.26 -4.45 -7.71
C LEU A 35 14.94 -4.75 -9.04
N ASP A 36 14.44 -5.70 -9.80
CA ASP A 36 14.89 -6.02 -11.17
C ASP A 36 14.68 -4.86 -12.16
N ARG A 37 13.74 -3.94 -11.90
CA ARG A 37 13.48 -2.75 -12.74
C ARG A 37 14.10 -1.48 -12.19
N TYR A 38 14.08 -1.30 -10.88
CA TYR A 38 14.47 -0.05 -10.22
C TYR A 38 15.90 -0.07 -9.69
N GLY A 39 16.49 -1.26 -9.50
CA GLY A 39 17.79 -1.42 -8.85
C GLY A 39 17.76 -0.98 -7.39
N GLU A 40 18.89 -0.49 -6.90
CA GLU A 40 19.01 -0.03 -5.52
C GLU A 40 18.15 1.21 -5.24
N ILE A 41 17.39 1.18 -4.15
CA ILE A 41 16.49 2.28 -3.73
C ILE A 41 17.21 3.63 -3.61
N ASN A 42 18.48 3.62 -3.20
CA ASN A 42 19.29 4.84 -3.09
C ASN A 42 19.56 5.50 -4.45
N MET A 43 19.72 4.70 -5.50
CA MET A 43 19.87 5.22 -6.86
C MET A 43 18.56 5.85 -7.36
N LEU A 44 17.44 5.21 -7.09
CA LEU A 44 16.12 5.74 -7.41
C LEU A 44 15.90 7.09 -6.73
N ILE A 45 16.15 7.18 -5.41
CA ILE A 45 16.00 8.42 -4.64
C ILE A 45 16.91 9.52 -5.19
N SER A 46 18.15 9.20 -5.55
CA SER A 46 19.08 10.18 -6.12
C SER A 46 18.58 10.73 -7.44
N LYS A 47 18.05 9.88 -8.33
CA LYS A 47 17.46 10.30 -9.61
C LYS A 47 16.22 11.17 -9.39
N LEU A 48 15.29 10.74 -8.54
CA LEU A 48 14.10 11.51 -8.18
C LEU A 48 14.45 12.86 -7.57
N LYS A 49 15.44 12.90 -6.67
CA LYS A 49 15.92 14.14 -6.07
C LYS A 49 16.39 15.13 -7.15
N THR A 50 17.21 14.68 -8.09
CA THR A 50 17.69 15.52 -9.19
C THR A 50 16.53 16.05 -10.03
N ALA A 51 15.59 15.19 -10.40
CA ALA A 51 14.42 15.58 -11.19
C ALA A 51 13.52 16.57 -10.43
N ILE A 52 13.18 16.30 -9.19
CA ILE A 52 12.35 17.18 -8.35
C ILE A 52 13.06 18.52 -8.14
N HIS A 53 14.39 18.53 -7.93
CA HIS A 53 15.15 19.76 -7.71
C HIS A 53 15.27 20.63 -8.96
N SER A 54 15.11 20.09 -10.15
CA SER A 54 15.06 20.87 -11.40
C SER A 54 13.71 21.57 -11.63
N SER A 55 12.66 21.20 -10.89
CA SER A 55 11.32 21.79 -11.01
C SER A 55 11.14 22.96 -10.02
N GLU A 56 10.28 23.92 -10.35
CA GLU A 56 9.86 25.02 -9.47
C GLU A 56 8.58 24.71 -8.68
N ALA A 57 8.06 23.50 -8.76
CA ALA A 57 6.85 23.06 -8.09
C ALA A 57 6.93 23.21 -6.56
N CYS A 58 5.80 23.48 -5.93
CA CYS A 58 5.60 23.22 -4.52
C CYS A 58 5.68 21.72 -4.24
N LEU A 59 6.09 21.34 -3.06
CA LEU A 59 6.21 19.94 -2.64
C LEU A 59 5.24 19.63 -1.50
N LEU A 60 4.55 18.51 -1.62
CA LEU A 60 3.78 17.90 -0.54
C LEU A 60 4.40 16.54 -0.25
N LEU A 61 5.10 16.43 0.88
CA LEU A 61 5.94 15.29 1.23
C LEU A 61 5.44 14.59 2.47
N ASN A 62 5.51 13.26 2.50
CA ASN A 62 5.25 12.49 3.70
C ASN A 62 6.40 12.68 4.72
N GLY A 63 6.11 13.38 5.82
CA GLY A 63 7.11 13.67 6.87
C GLY A 63 7.45 12.46 7.73
N ASP A 64 6.64 11.40 7.68
CA ASP A 64 6.89 10.13 8.36
C ASP A 64 7.75 9.18 7.53
N ASP A 65 8.02 9.51 6.25
CA ASP A 65 8.89 8.72 5.37
C ASP A 65 10.30 9.32 5.35
N PRO A 66 11.33 8.60 5.85
CA PRO A 66 12.72 9.07 5.83
C PRO A 66 13.23 9.40 4.42
N TYR A 67 12.76 8.69 3.39
CA TYR A 67 13.19 8.90 2.02
C TYR A 67 12.64 10.21 1.44
N SER A 68 11.42 10.58 1.77
CA SER A 68 10.80 11.84 1.35
C SER A 68 11.59 13.06 1.79
N ARG A 69 12.28 12.97 2.94
CA ARG A 69 13.11 14.06 3.49
C ARG A 69 14.22 14.51 2.53
N HIS A 70 14.68 13.63 1.63
CA HIS A 70 15.75 13.94 0.67
C HIS A 70 15.31 14.85 -0.48
N PHE A 71 14.01 15.02 -0.69
CA PHE A 71 13.45 15.87 -1.75
C PHE A 71 13.26 17.32 -1.32
N THR A 72 13.39 17.63 -0.03
CA THR A 72 13.25 18.98 0.50
C THR A 72 14.15 19.97 -0.21
N LYS A 73 13.59 21.11 -0.59
CA LYS A 73 14.31 22.23 -1.18
C LYS A 73 14.35 23.41 -0.19
N GLN A 74 15.46 24.16 -0.20
CA GLN A 74 15.57 25.34 0.68
C GLN A 74 14.68 26.50 0.26
N LYS A 75 14.46 26.67 -1.04
CA LYS A 75 13.72 27.83 -1.60
C LYS A 75 12.26 27.55 -1.92
N ASN A 76 11.85 26.30 -2.00
CA ASN A 76 10.48 25.97 -2.40
C ASN A 76 9.61 25.76 -1.18
N LYS A 77 8.36 26.13 -1.29
CA LYS A 77 7.35 25.79 -0.29
C LYS A 77 7.22 24.26 -0.25
N THR A 78 7.77 23.66 0.80
CA THR A 78 7.60 22.24 1.09
C THR A 78 6.65 22.12 2.25
N MET A 79 5.56 21.39 2.06
CA MET A 79 4.59 21.03 3.09
C MET A 79 4.82 19.57 3.48
N TYR A 80 4.75 19.28 4.76
CA TYR A 80 4.88 17.93 5.32
C TYR A 80 3.56 17.48 5.93
N PHE A 81 3.14 16.30 5.53
CA PHE A 81 1.98 15.61 6.09
C PHE A 81 2.40 14.33 6.82
N GLY A 82 1.60 13.89 7.77
CA GLY A 82 1.85 12.66 8.51
C GLY A 82 0.74 12.31 9.48
N LEU A 83 0.99 11.30 10.31
CA LEU A 83 0.04 10.85 11.32
C LEU A 83 0.57 11.09 12.74
N LYS A 84 -0.32 11.46 13.65
CA LYS A 84 0.00 11.51 15.07
C LYS A 84 0.28 10.11 15.61
N LYS A 85 1.13 10.02 16.63
CA LYS A 85 1.41 8.76 17.32
C LYS A 85 0.11 8.08 17.83
N ASN A 86 0.02 6.77 17.66
CA ASN A 86 -1.08 5.92 18.18
C ASN A 86 -2.48 6.27 17.61
N VAL A 87 -2.59 6.74 16.38
CA VAL A 87 -3.89 7.06 15.76
C VAL A 87 -4.56 5.89 15.05
N GLY A 88 -3.84 4.79 14.81
CA GLY A 88 -4.34 3.57 14.16
C GLY A 88 -3.73 2.32 14.78
N ASP A 89 -4.30 1.16 14.45
CA ASP A 89 -3.79 -0.17 14.86
C ASP A 89 -3.00 -0.81 13.70
N PHE A 90 -1.89 -0.20 13.36
CA PHE A 90 -1.01 -0.68 12.30
C PHE A 90 -0.16 -1.86 12.76
N HIS A 91 -0.06 -2.88 11.92
CA HIS A 91 0.88 -3.97 12.15
C HIS A 91 2.33 -3.49 12.00
N LYS A 92 3.13 -3.75 13.01
CA LYS A 92 4.57 -3.45 12.99
C LYS A 92 5.30 -4.54 12.22
N SER A 93 5.62 -4.26 10.96
CA SER A 93 6.46 -5.16 10.16
C SER A 93 7.83 -5.36 10.79
N HIS A 94 8.35 -6.59 10.66
CA HIS A 94 9.72 -6.92 11.08
C HIS A 94 10.76 -6.35 10.12
N ILE A 95 10.40 -6.16 8.85
CA ILE A 95 11.30 -5.70 7.79
C ILE A 95 11.03 -4.24 7.47
N ARG A 96 12.11 -3.46 7.33
CA ARG A 96 12.08 -2.04 7.02
C ARG A 96 13.01 -1.76 5.85
N ASP A 97 12.55 -0.96 4.90
CA ASP A 97 13.40 -0.54 3.78
C ASP A 97 14.39 0.55 4.23
N ALA A 98 13.94 1.51 5.03
CA ALA A 98 14.78 2.59 5.54
C ALA A 98 15.42 2.21 6.89
N VAL A 99 16.47 1.38 6.84
CA VAL A 99 17.28 0.99 8.01
C VAL A 99 18.41 1.98 8.23
N TYR A 100 19.00 2.48 7.15
CA TYR A 100 20.15 3.38 7.19
C TYR A 100 19.79 4.76 6.65
N CYS A 101 20.32 5.77 7.30
CA CYS A 101 20.35 7.12 6.77
C CYS A 101 21.33 7.19 5.58
N PHE A 102 21.13 8.15 4.67
CA PHE A 102 22.09 8.39 3.57
C PHE A 102 23.52 8.75 4.04
N CYS A 103 23.70 9.10 5.30
CA CYS A 103 25.02 9.26 5.89
C CYS A 103 25.70 7.92 6.29
N GLY A 104 25.07 6.77 6.01
CA GLY A 104 25.54 5.43 6.34
C GLY A 104 25.25 4.98 7.79
N ARG A 105 24.70 5.84 8.65
CA ARG A 105 24.39 5.50 10.05
C ARG A 105 22.98 4.93 10.16
N LEU A 106 22.74 4.11 11.19
CA LEU A 106 21.42 3.56 11.49
C LEU A 106 20.41 4.67 11.78
N LEU A 107 19.24 4.57 11.17
CA LEU A 107 18.07 5.33 11.55
C LEU A 107 17.47 4.76 12.83
N LYS A 108 17.12 5.66 13.74
CA LYS A 108 16.38 5.33 14.96
C LYS A 108 14.97 5.84 14.84
N TYR A 109 14.01 5.06 15.35
CA TYR A 109 12.59 5.39 15.30
C TYR A 109 12.04 5.59 16.71
N THR A 110 11.33 6.69 16.91
CA THR A 110 10.58 6.93 18.15
C THR A 110 9.30 6.09 18.15
N TYR A 111 8.65 5.99 16.98
CA TYR A 111 7.55 5.07 16.69
C TYR A 111 7.47 4.80 15.20
N ILE A 112 6.80 3.71 14.86
CA ILE A 112 6.54 3.29 13.48
C ILE A 112 5.04 3.04 13.37
N HIS A 113 4.44 3.50 12.27
CA HIS A 113 3.08 3.15 11.90
C HIS A 113 3.10 1.81 11.13
N TYR A 114 3.74 1.77 9.96
CA TYR A 114 3.91 0.54 9.18
C TYR A 114 5.19 0.62 8.33
N GLY A 115 5.79 -0.53 8.03
CA GLY A 115 7.07 -0.59 7.30
C GLY A 115 8.13 0.29 7.95
N HIS A 116 8.60 1.30 7.23
CA HIS A 116 9.52 2.31 7.75
C HIS A 116 8.88 3.70 7.94
N ILE A 117 7.56 3.78 7.80
CA ILE A 117 6.80 5.03 7.96
C ILE A 117 6.57 5.29 9.45
N GLY A 118 7.08 6.42 9.94
CA GLY A 118 6.98 6.80 11.35
C GLY A 118 7.91 7.95 11.74
N LYS A 119 8.06 8.20 13.01
CA LYS A 119 8.93 9.27 13.52
C LYS A 119 10.36 8.77 13.73
N TYR A 120 11.30 9.32 12.98
CA TYR A 120 12.69 8.88 12.90
C TYR A 120 13.67 10.01 13.23
N TYR A 121 14.91 9.61 13.54
CA TYR A 121 16.06 10.50 13.70
C TYR A 121 17.38 9.76 13.44
N CYS A 122 18.40 10.53 13.09
CA CYS A 122 19.76 10.05 12.88
C CYS A 122 20.76 10.95 13.64
N SER A 123 21.88 10.37 14.07
CA SER A 123 22.96 11.11 14.73
C SER A 123 23.67 12.12 13.82
N CYS A 124 23.36 12.16 12.51
CA CYS A 124 23.80 13.22 11.59
C CYS A 124 22.88 14.45 11.57
N SER A 125 21.99 14.59 12.53
CA SER A 125 20.99 15.67 12.64
C SER A 125 19.79 15.58 11.67
N ILE A 126 19.69 14.54 10.85
CA ILE A 126 18.47 14.27 10.07
C ILE A 126 17.41 13.70 11.01
N SER A 127 16.21 14.27 10.95
CA SER A 127 15.05 13.80 11.72
C SER A 127 13.77 14.05 10.94
N SER A 128 12.67 13.42 11.38
CA SER A 128 11.34 13.75 10.89
C SER A 128 11.12 15.26 10.99
N PRO A 129 10.61 15.88 9.93
CA PRO A 129 10.28 17.31 9.95
C PRO A 129 9.11 17.58 10.89
N THR A 130 8.91 18.86 11.23
CA THR A 130 7.65 19.31 11.80
C THR A 130 6.58 19.15 10.73
N LEU A 131 5.46 18.52 11.07
CA LEU A 131 4.34 18.34 10.16
C LEU A 131 3.52 19.64 10.06
N ASP A 132 3.20 20.06 8.84
CA ASP A 132 2.29 21.17 8.59
C ASP A 132 0.83 20.72 8.78
N VAL A 133 0.58 19.41 8.59
CA VAL A 133 -0.71 18.79 8.80
C VAL A 133 -0.54 17.35 9.29
N GLU A 134 -1.34 16.98 10.28
CA GLU A 134 -1.36 15.63 10.82
C GLU A 134 -2.78 15.11 11.02
N VAL A 135 -2.97 13.81 10.77
CA VAL A 135 -4.18 13.09 11.19
C VAL A 135 -4.10 12.84 12.69
N THR A 136 -5.14 13.25 13.42
CA THR A 136 -5.22 13.13 14.88
C THR A 136 -6.07 11.95 15.35
N SER A 137 -6.90 11.38 14.47
CA SER A 137 -7.74 10.19 14.75
C SER A 137 -8.03 9.43 13.48
N ILE A 138 -8.03 8.10 13.57
CA ILE A 138 -8.46 7.17 12.51
C ILE A 138 -9.52 6.24 13.08
N GLN A 139 -10.58 6.00 12.31
CA GLN A 139 -11.63 5.02 12.58
C GLN A 139 -11.86 4.22 11.29
N SER A 140 -11.78 2.88 11.35
CA SER A 140 -11.76 2.01 10.16
C SER A 140 -12.81 0.90 10.17
N GLN A 141 -13.83 0.94 11.06
CA GLN A 141 -14.77 -0.17 11.21
C GLN A 141 -15.62 -0.41 9.94
N ASN A 142 -16.36 0.59 9.46
CA ASN A 142 -17.20 0.47 8.26
C ASN A 142 -16.61 1.26 7.08
N ASN A 143 -16.37 2.54 7.30
CA ASN A 143 -15.73 3.47 6.39
C ASN A 143 -14.49 4.02 7.07
N LEU A 144 -13.49 4.37 6.26
CA LEU A 144 -12.32 5.03 6.79
C LEU A 144 -12.66 6.50 7.09
N LYS A 145 -12.57 6.87 8.37
CA LYS A 145 -12.73 8.25 8.84
C LYS A 145 -11.43 8.75 9.41
N ILE A 146 -11.01 9.94 9.00
CA ILE A 146 -9.83 10.61 9.55
C ILE A 146 -10.21 11.98 10.06
N THR A 147 -9.60 12.40 11.17
CA THR A 147 -9.79 13.74 11.73
C THR A 147 -8.52 14.55 11.60
N ILE A 148 -8.64 15.77 11.08
CA ILE A 148 -7.57 16.74 10.88
C ILE A 148 -8.08 18.07 11.45
N GLN A 149 -7.38 18.68 12.41
CA GLN A 149 -7.74 20.01 12.95
C GLN A 149 -9.24 20.16 13.25
N ASN A 150 -9.86 19.19 13.90
CA ASN A 150 -11.30 19.14 14.26
C ASN A 150 -12.28 18.95 13.09
N GLN A 151 -11.80 18.76 11.87
CA GLN A 151 -12.61 18.37 10.72
C GLN A 151 -12.50 16.88 10.48
N THR A 152 -13.62 16.21 10.23
CA THR A 152 -13.67 14.77 9.95
C THR A 152 -14.02 14.53 8.49
N TYR A 153 -13.19 13.73 7.83
CA TYR A 153 -13.39 13.29 6.44
C TYR A 153 -13.70 11.80 6.44
N THR A 154 -14.60 11.39 5.55
CA THR A 154 -15.02 9.99 5.41
C THR A 154 -14.75 9.51 3.99
N SER A 155 -14.31 8.26 3.85
CA SER A 155 -14.13 7.60 2.55
C SER A 155 -14.54 6.12 2.63
N ASN A 156 -14.92 5.55 1.50
CA ASN A 156 -15.19 4.12 1.36
C ASN A 156 -13.91 3.26 1.26
N LEU A 157 -12.73 3.89 1.29
CA LEU A 157 -11.44 3.18 1.29
C LEU A 157 -11.33 2.25 2.51
N LYS A 158 -10.68 1.13 2.31
CA LYS A 158 -10.42 0.12 3.34
C LYS A 158 -8.92 0.09 3.70
N GLY A 159 -8.62 -0.21 4.97
CA GLY A 159 -7.24 -0.24 5.49
C GLY A 159 -6.72 1.11 5.95
N GLU A 160 -6.14 1.13 7.14
CA GLU A 160 -5.72 2.36 7.82
C GLU A 160 -4.57 3.10 7.11
N TYR A 161 -3.75 2.39 6.33
CA TYR A 161 -2.71 3.00 5.49
C TYR A 161 -3.28 4.02 4.49
N ASN A 162 -4.56 3.87 4.10
CA ASN A 162 -5.25 4.85 3.25
C ASN A 162 -5.51 6.19 3.95
N ALA A 163 -5.31 6.29 5.26
CA ALA A 163 -5.33 7.60 5.93
C ALA A 163 -4.27 8.55 5.36
N TYR A 164 -3.08 8.05 4.99
CA TYR A 164 -2.06 8.84 4.29
C TYR A 164 -2.54 9.28 2.90
N ASN A 165 -3.19 8.38 2.14
CA ASN A 165 -3.72 8.70 0.82
C ASN A 165 -4.85 9.74 0.90
N MET A 166 -5.76 9.61 1.87
CA MET A 166 -6.80 10.60 2.12
C MET A 166 -6.21 11.96 2.50
N LEU A 167 -5.24 11.98 3.42
CA LEU A 167 -4.58 13.21 3.85
C LEU A 167 -3.89 13.92 2.67
N THR A 168 -3.25 13.16 1.80
CA THR A 168 -2.62 13.66 0.58
C THR A 168 -3.66 14.28 -0.37
N ALA A 169 -4.80 13.59 -0.59
CA ALA A 169 -5.87 14.09 -1.43
C ALA A 169 -6.50 15.36 -0.86
N ILE A 170 -6.72 15.43 0.46
CA ILE A 170 -7.25 16.61 1.17
C ILE A 170 -6.32 17.80 0.96
N LYS A 171 -5.03 17.62 1.25
CA LYS A 171 -4.06 18.73 1.13
C LYS A 171 -3.86 19.19 -0.31
N THR A 172 -3.92 18.29 -1.27
CA THR A 172 -3.91 18.61 -2.70
C THR A 172 -5.17 19.40 -3.08
N GLY A 173 -6.34 19.00 -2.59
CA GLY A 173 -7.60 19.71 -2.82
C GLY A 173 -7.58 21.11 -2.24
N GLU A 174 -7.10 21.29 -1.02
CA GLU A 174 -6.92 22.60 -0.38
C GLU A 174 -5.93 23.49 -1.17
N PHE A 175 -4.80 22.92 -1.61
CA PHE A 175 -3.83 23.65 -2.45
C PHE A 175 -4.45 24.15 -3.74
N LEU A 176 -5.39 23.38 -4.31
CA LEU A 176 -6.11 23.74 -5.53
C LEU A 176 -7.31 24.67 -5.28
N GLY A 177 -7.57 25.05 -4.02
CA GLY A 177 -8.63 25.99 -3.63
C GLY A 177 -10.02 25.37 -3.54
N PHE A 178 -10.13 24.04 -3.43
CA PHE A 178 -11.42 23.39 -3.15
C PHE A 178 -11.87 23.60 -1.71
N SER A 179 -13.20 23.75 -1.52
CA SER A 179 -13.76 23.85 -0.17
C SER A 179 -13.78 22.51 0.55
N TYR A 180 -13.97 22.54 1.89
CA TYR A 180 -14.15 21.34 2.70
C TYR A 180 -15.25 20.43 2.14
N GLU A 181 -16.40 21.00 1.77
CA GLU A 181 -17.55 20.23 1.27
C GLU A 181 -17.23 19.54 -0.05
N GLN A 182 -16.50 20.21 -0.94
CA GLN A 182 -16.08 19.63 -2.22
C GLN A 182 -15.10 18.49 -2.02
N ILE A 183 -14.11 18.65 -1.13
CA ILE A 183 -13.12 17.62 -0.81
C ILE A 183 -13.80 16.45 -0.11
N HIS A 184 -14.65 16.72 0.89
CA HIS A 184 -15.37 15.68 1.62
C HIS A 184 -16.29 14.87 0.70
N LYS A 185 -17.03 15.54 -0.20
CA LYS A 185 -17.87 14.89 -1.20
C LYS A 185 -17.03 13.99 -2.11
N GLY A 186 -15.94 14.48 -2.67
CA GLY A 186 -15.06 13.69 -3.53
C GLY A 186 -14.49 12.44 -2.83
N LEU A 187 -14.12 12.53 -1.55
CA LEU A 187 -13.63 11.40 -0.77
C LEU A 187 -14.73 10.38 -0.44
N SER A 188 -15.94 10.85 -0.10
CA SER A 188 -17.07 9.97 0.26
C SER A 188 -17.68 9.24 -0.94
N GLU A 189 -17.63 9.84 -2.12
CA GLU A 189 -18.12 9.24 -3.38
C GLU A 189 -17.04 8.40 -4.09
N TYR A 190 -15.79 8.43 -3.60
CA TYR A 190 -14.72 7.65 -4.21
C TYR A 190 -14.88 6.17 -3.89
N HIS A 191 -14.85 5.36 -4.93
CA HIS A 191 -14.79 3.90 -4.83
C HIS A 191 -13.48 3.41 -5.44
N SER A 192 -12.78 2.54 -4.72
CA SER A 192 -11.57 1.95 -5.25
C SER A 192 -11.92 0.98 -6.39
N SER A 193 -11.20 1.11 -7.50
CA SER A 193 -11.34 0.24 -8.67
C SER A 193 -10.13 -0.69 -8.81
N ASN A 194 -10.21 -1.63 -9.75
CA ASN A 194 -9.05 -2.39 -10.23
C ASN A 194 -8.30 -3.19 -9.15
N GLY A 195 -9.02 -4.07 -8.45
CA GLY A 195 -8.39 -5.06 -7.55
C GLY A 195 -7.86 -4.47 -6.24
N ARG A 196 -8.39 -3.33 -5.80
CA ARG A 196 -8.05 -2.79 -4.48
C ARG A 196 -9.22 -2.96 -3.52
N MET A 197 -9.14 -4.00 -2.68
CA MET A 197 -10.16 -4.36 -1.69
C MET A 197 -11.56 -4.51 -2.29
N GLN A 198 -11.64 -5.04 -3.53
CA GLN A 198 -12.92 -5.34 -4.18
C GLN A 198 -13.60 -6.53 -3.51
N GLN A 199 -14.91 -6.44 -3.36
CA GLN A 199 -15.71 -7.53 -2.82
C GLN A 199 -16.58 -8.15 -3.90
N PHE A 200 -16.61 -9.47 -3.94
CA PHE A 200 -17.43 -10.27 -4.84
C PHE A 200 -18.27 -11.24 -4.03
N LEU A 201 -19.52 -11.42 -4.40
CA LEU A 201 -20.35 -12.50 -3.92
C LEU A 201 -20.26 -13.66 -4.92
N PHE A 202 -19.59 -14.75 -4.53
CA PHE A 202 -19.41 -15.93 -5.35
C PHE A 202 -19.76 -17.18 -4.55
N ALA A 203 -20.59 -18.08 -5.11
CA ALA A 203 -21.08 -19.29 -4.46
C ALA A 203 -21.63 -19.04 -3.02
N LYS A 204 -22.36 -17.93 -2.82
CA LYS A 204 -22.90 -17.46 -1.53
C LYS A 204 -21.86 -17.07 -0.48
N ASN A 205 -20.59 -16.94 -0.85
CA ASN A 205 -19.51 -16.49 0.02
C ASN A 205 -18.95 -15.15 -0.46
N ILE A 206 -18.38 -14.37 0.47
CA ILE A 206 -17.75 -13.09 0.16
C ILE A 206 -16.26 -13.34 -0.14
N TYR A 207 -15.81 -12.82 -1.28
CA TYR A 207 -14.43 -12.83 -1.73
C TYR A 207 -13.87 -11.42 -1.75
N HIS A 208 -12.72 -11.22 -1.10
CA HIS A 208 -12.00 -9.95 -1.06
C HIS A 208 -10.82 -10.03 -2.01
N LEU A 209 -10.90 -9.38 -3.17
CA LEU A 209 -9.82 -9.36 -4.16
C LEU A 209 -8.90 -8.15 -3.95
N ASN A 210 -7.60 -8.40 -3.83
CA ASN A 210 -6.63 -7.33 -3.68
C ASN A 210 -5.34 -7.57 -4.49
N LEU A 211 -4.79 -6.46 -5.01
CA LEU A 211 -3.50 -6.41 -5.66
C LEU A 211 -2.39 -6.19 -4.62
N ALA A 212 -1.40 -7.06 -4.62
CA ALA A 212 -0.15 -6.85 -3.88
C ALA A 212 1.03 -7.34 -4.71
N LYS A 213 1.98 -6.47 -4.98
CA LYS A 213 3.14 -6.72 -5.86
C LYS A 213 4.50 -6.49 -5.20
N ASN A 214 4.49 -6.13 -3.93
CA ASN A 214 5.67 -5.89 -3.12
C ASN A 214 5.42 -6.25 -1.65
N PRO A 215 6.45 -6.35 -0.80
CA PRO A 215 6.29 -6.76 0.60
C PRO A 215 5.32 -5.88 1.37
N GLN A 216 5.43 -4.57 1.22
CA GLN A 216 4.62 -3.63 1.99
C GLN A 216 3.13 -3.71 1.61
N GLY A 217 2.81 -3.79 0.32
CA GLY A 217 1.44 -3.98 -0.15
C GLY A 217 0.83 -5.29 0.35
N MET A 218 1.62 -6.36 0.37
CA MET A 218 1.19 -7.65 0.89
C MET A 218 0.95 -7.57 2.41
N ASN A 219 1.88 -7.00 3.17
CA ASN A 219 1.75 -6.83 4.62
C ASN A 219 0.52 -6.00 5.00
N CYS A 220 0.28 -4.86 4.33
CA CYS A 220 -0.91 -4.04 4.57
C CYS A 220 -2.20 -4.79 4.26
N THR A 221 -2.21 -5.60 3.19
CA THR A 221 -3.39 -6.38 2.81
C THR A 221 -3.67 -7.49 3.81
N ILE A 222 -2.65 -8.23 4.23
CA ILE A 222 -2.79 -9.28 5.25
C ILE A 222 -3.24 -8.67 6.57
N ASP A 223 -2.67 -7.52 6.96
CA ASP A 223 -3.04 -6.83 8.19
C ASP A 223 -4.51 -6.40 8.20
N TYR A 224 -4.99 -5.80 7.10
CA TYR A 224 -6.40 -5.49 6.93
C TYR A 224 -7.30 -6.73 7.02
N CYS A 225 -6.93 -7.81 6.30
CA CYS A 225 -7.73 -9.05 6.26
C CYS A 225 -7.82 -9.74 7.62
N ARG A 226 -6.74 -9.75 8.42
CA ARG A 226 -6.75 -10.39 9.76
C ARG A 226 -7.65 -9.66 10.76
N GLN A 227 -7.94 -8.38 10.56
CA GLN A 227 -8.88 -7.62 11.39
C GLN A 227 -10.34 -8.07 11.16
N ASN A 228 -10.64 -8.63 9.99
CA ASN A 228 -11.92 -9.26 9.70
C ASN A 228 -11.90 -10.75 10.11
N LYS A 229 -12.49 -11.07 11.24
CA LYS A 229 -12.51 -12.44 11.78
C LYS A 229 -13.26 -13.45 10.91
N ASN A 230 -14.07 -13.01 9.95
CA ASN A 230 -14.78 -13.88 9.02
C ASN A 230 -13.86 -14.37 7.90
N ILE A 231 -12.76 -13.66 7.62
CA ILE A 231 -11.76 -14.09 6.65
C ILE A 231 -10.92 -15.20 7.28
N THR A 232 -11.26 -16.44 6.96
CA THR A 232 -10.58 -17.64 7.46
C THR A 232 -9.82 -18.39 6.39
N GLN A 233 -9.86 -17.92 5.14
CA GLN A 233 -9.20 -18.52 3.99
C GLN A 233 -8.46 -17.49 3.16
N TYR A 234 -7.35 -17.94 2.56
CA TYR A 234 -6.55 -17.12 1.64
C TYR A 234 -6.28 -17.89 0.35
N VAL A 235 -6.37 -17.19 -0.78
CA VAL A 235 -5.84 -17.62 -2.06
C VAL A 235 -4.75 -16.62 -2.45
N PHE A 236 -3.49 -17.02 -2.34
CA PHE A 236 -2.37 -16.22 -2.79
C PHE A 236 -2.00 -16.61 -4.22
N ILE A 237 -1.93 -15.63 -5.11
CA ILE A 237 -1.59 -15.82 -6.52
C ILE A 237 -0.29 -15.09 -6.80
N LEU A 238 0.72 -15.84 -7.24
CA LEU A 238 2.04 -15.32 -7.56
C LEU A 238 2.47 -15.77 -8.96
N ASN A 239 2.66 -14.80 -9.84
CA ASN A 239 3.22 -14.99 -11.18
C ASN A 239 4.57 -14.28 -11.30
N ASP A 240 5.36 -14.68 -12.29
CA ASP A 240 6.65 -14.10 -12.68
C ASP A 240 6.68 -13.71 -14.16
N LEU A 241 5.54 -13.26 -14.69
CA LEU A 241 5.42 -12.78 -16.05
C LEU A 241 6.06 -11.39 -16.20
N ILE A 242 6.23 -10.91 -17.44
CA ILE A 242 6.94 -9.65 -17.73
C ILE A 242 6.38 -8.46 -16.92
N ALA A 243 5.06 -8.36 -16.79
CA ALA A 243 4.43 -7.27 -16.04
C ALA A 243 4.56 -7.41 -14.52
N ASP A 244 4.80 -8.62 -14.00
CA ASP A 244 4.97 -8.89 -12.58
C ASP A 244 6.40 -8.65 -12.09
N GLY A 245 7.38 -8.66 -13.01
CA GLY A 245 8.80 -8.78 -12.68
C GLY A 245 9.24 -10.24 -12.53
N LYS A 246 10.51 -10.50 -12.82
CA LYS A 246 11.08 -11.85 -12.74
C LYS A 246 11.54 -12.21 -11.32
N ASP A 247 11.94 -11.19 -10.56
CA ASP A 247 12.38 -11.38 -9.19
C ASP A 247 11.17 -11.53 -8.25
N ILE A 248 11.03 -12.72 -7.70
CA ILE A 248 10.01 -13.04 -6.70
C ILE A 248 10.59 -13.10 -5.27
N SER A 249 11.87 -12.77 -5.08
CA SER A 249 12.53 -12.87 -3.78
C SER A 249 11.86 -12.01 -2.71
N TRP A 250 11.14 -10.96 -3.12
CA TRP A 250 10.38 -10.09 -2.26
C TRP A 250 9.35 -10.82 -1.36
N ILE A 251 8.88 -12.01 -1.74
CA ILE A 251 7.96 -12.79 -0.89
C ILE A 251 8.60 -13.19 0.44
N TRP A 252 9.96 -13.21 0.53
CA TRP A 252 10.68 -13.52 1.77
C TRP A 252 10.69 -12.35 2.76
N ASP A 253 10.39 -11.16 2.28
CA ASP A 253 10.28 -9.93 3.07
C ASP A 253 8.83 -9.65 3.55
N VAL A 254 7.90 -10.57 3.29
CA VAL A 254 6.51 -10.49 3.76
C VAL A 254 6.35 -11.18 5.11
N ASP A 255 5.62 -10.57 6.03
CA ASP A 255 5.37 -11.08 7.39
C ASP A 255 4.24 -12.14 7.41
N TYR A 256 4.36 -13.21 6.62
CA TYR A 256 3.38 -14.32 6.62
C TYR A 256 3.29 -15.04 7.97
N GLU A 257 4.27 -14.88 8.84
CA GLU A 257 4.34 -15.44 10.20
C GLU A 257 3.11 -15.09 11.03
N ILE A 258 2.49 -13.93 10.77
CA ILE A 258 1.26 -13.51 11.45
C ILE A 258 0.07 -14.44 11.16
N LEU A 259 0.09 -15.17 10.04
CA LEU A 259 -0.95 -16.13 9.67
C LEU A 259 -0.78 -17.48 10.37
N ALA A 260 0.40 -17.80 10.88
CA ALA A 260 0.68 -19.08 11.52
C ALA A 260 -0.20 -19.31 12.76
N ASN A 261 -0.37 -18.25 13.57
CA ASN A 261 -1.12 -18.25 14.82
C ASN A 261 -2.51 -17.59 14.69
N SER A 262 -3.02 -17.42 13.47
CA SER A 262 -4.32 -16.81 13.21
C SER A 262 -5.41 -17.87 12.99
N ASN A 263 -6.68 -17.43 12.95
CA ASN A 263 -7.86 -18.28 12.66
C ASN A 263 -7.95 -18.71 11.19
N VAL A 264 -6.84 -18.67 10.44
CA VAL A 264 -6.80 -19.07 9.03
C VAL A 264 -6.83 -20.60 8.96
N ASN A 265 -7.85 -21.14 8.31
CA ASN A 265 -8.04 -22.60 8.20
C ASN A 265 -7.27 -23.17 7.01
N HIS A 266 -7.37 -22.51 5.85
CA HIS A 266 -6.78 -22.98 4.61
C HIS A 266 -6.14 -21.85 3.82
N ILE A 267 -5.00 -22.17 3.19
CA ILE A 267 -4.30 -21.28 2.28
C ILE A 267 -4.05 -22.03 0.97
N ILE A 268 -4.48 -21.45 -0.13
CA ILE A 268 -4.23 -21.99 -1.47
C ILE A 268 -3.19 -21.10 -2.16
N CYS A 269 -2.13 -21.71 -2.64
CA CYS A 269 -1.11 -21.07 -3.45
C CYS A 269 -1.40 -21.34 -4.93
N ALA A 270 -1.47 -20.29 -5.75
CA ALA A 270 -1.78 -20.34 -7.17
C ALA A 270 -0.80 -19.50 -8.00
N GLY A 271 -0.90 -19.60 -9.33
CA GLY A 271 -0.03 -18.90 -10.27
C GLY A 271 1.18 -19.72 -10.67
N THR A 272 2.05 -19.11 -11.49
CA THR A 272 3.25 -19.76 -12.04
C THR A 272 4.28 -20.11 -10.95
N ARG A 273 4.26 -19.35 -9.83
CA ARG A 273 5.19 -19.50 -8.70
C ARG A 273 4.49 -19.99 -7.41
N ALA A 274 3.42 -20.75 -7.59
CA ALA A 274 2.63 -21.30 -6.48
C ALA A 274 3.46 -22.16 -5.51
N TYR A 275 4.43 -22.93 -6.01
CA TYR A 275 5.29 -23.79 -5.18
C TYR A 275 6.29 -22.97 -4.35
N ASP A 276 6.87 -21.90 -4.92
CA ASP A 276 7.79 -21.01 -4.20
C ASP A 276 7.06 -20.34 -3.02
N LEU A 277 5.82 -19.90 -3.27
CA LEU A 277 4.98 -19.31 -2.24
C LEU A 277 4.63 -20.32 -1.14
N ALA A 278 4.29 -21.56 -1.50
CA ALA A 278 4.01 -22.62 -0.54
C ALA A 278 5.23 -22.93 0.34
N VAL A 279 6.43 -22.94 -0.24
CA VAL A 279 7.69 -23.08 0.50
C VAL A 279 7.85 -21.92 1.48
N ARG A 280 7.65 -20.66 1.03
CA ARG A 280 7.75 -19.49 1.90
C ARG A 280 6.77 -19.56 3.07
N LEU A 281 5.51 -19.95 2.83
CA LEU A 281 4.49 -20.11 3.86
C LEU A 281 4.85 -21.19 4.89
N LYS A 282 5.43 -22.31 4.42
CA LYS A 282 5.95 -23.34 5.32
C LYS A 282 7.03 -22.78 6.24
N TYR A 283 7.97 -21.98 5.70
CA TYR A 283 9.02 -21.35 6.50
C TYR A 283 8.49 -20.25 7.42
N ALA A 284 7.31 -19.68 7.14
CA ALA A 284 6.59 -18.80 8.05
C ALA A 284 5.93 -19.53 9.25
N GLY A 285 6.13 -20.84 9.37
CA GLY A 285 5.56 -21.65 10.46
C GLY A 285 4.12 -22.09 10.23
N ILE A 286 3.58 -21.91 9.01
CA ILE A 286 2.23 -22.38 8.67
C ILE A 286 2.28 -23.90 8.45
N SER A 287 1.41 -24.64 9.14
CA SER A 287 1.35 -26.10 9.01
C SER A 287 1.04 -26.54 7.56
N VAL A 288 1.78 -27.52 7.07
CA VAL A 288 1.69 -27.99 5.66
C VAL A 288 0.29 -28.51 5.32
N ASN A 289 -0.45 -29.07 6.28
CA ASN A 289 -1.82 -29.53 6.07
C ASN A 289 -2.82 -28.39 5.86
N ARG A 290 -2.44 -27.13 6.16
CA ARG A 290 -3.21 -25.92 5.86
C ARG A 290 -2.87 -25.30 4.51
N ILE A 291 -1.81 -25.78 3.84
CA ILE A 291 -1.32 -25.24 2.57
C ILE A 291 -1.68 -26.20 1.44
N LYS A 292 -2.39 -25.69 0.42
CA LYS A 292 -2.70 -26.42 -0.80
C LYS A 292 -2.10 -25.70 -1.99
N VAL A 293 -1.51 -26.43 -2.91
CA VAL A 293 -0.95 -25.86 -4.15
C VAL A 293 -1.85 -26.22 -5.32
N ILE A 294 -2.41 -25.20 -5.97
CA ILE A 294 -3.25 -25.33 -7.18
C ILE A 294 -2.81 -24.23 -8.14
N PRO A 295 -1.89 -24.49 -9.08
CA PRO A 295 -1.35 -23.44 -9.95
C PRO A 295 -2.38 -22.74 -10.82
N ASN A 296 -3.43 -23.44 -11.26
CA ASN A 296 -4.52 -22.82 -12.02
C ASN A 296 -5.36 -21.90 -11.13
N ILE A 297 -5.41 -20.62 -11.47
CA ILE A 297 -6.04 -19.57 -10.65
C ILE A 297 -7.54 -19.80 -10.48
N SER A 298 -8.26 -20.12 -11.57
CA SER A 298 -9.71 -20.37 -11.51
C SER A 298 -10.02 -21.61 -10.67
N ALA A 299 -9.26 -22.68 -10.83
CA ALA A 299 -9.40 -23.88 -10.03
C ALA A 299 -9.06 -23.62 -8.56
N ALA A 300 -8.08 -22.78 -8.27
CA ALA A 300 -7.73 -22.38 -6.89
C ALA A 300 -8.88 -21.65 -6.20
N ILE A 301 -9.49 -20.67 -6.87
CA ILE A 301 -10.66 -19.94 -6.36
C ILE A 301 -11.85 -20.89 -6.19
N GLN A 302 -12.12 -21.77 -7.18
CA GLN A 302 -13.19 -22.76 -7.08
C GLN A 302 -12.98 -23.72 -5.90
N ASN A 303 -11.75 -24.14 -5.63
CA ASN A 303 -11.42 -25.03 -4.51
C ASN A 303 -11.40 -24.32 -3.15
N SER A 304 -11.52 -23.00 -3.10
CA SER A 304 -11.61 -22.24 -1.85
C SER A 304 -13.05 -22.08 -1.34
N ILE A 305 -14.05 -22.67 -2.03
CA ILE A 305 -15.45 -22.58 -1.62
C ILE A 305 -15.68 -23.41 -0.35
N VAL A 306 -15.91 -22.72 0.76
CA VAL A 306 -16.36 -23.32 2.03
C VAL A 306 -17.50 -22.48 2.58
N ALA A 307 -18.64 -23.12 2.82
CA ALA A 307 -19.86 -22.43 3.24
C ALA A 307 -19.64 -21.61 4.53
N GLY A 308 -20.09 -20.37 4.53
CA GLY A 308 -20.05 -19.47 5.67
C GLY A 308 -18.67 -18.83 5.94
N CYS A 309 -17.70 -19.01 5.05
CA CYS A 309 -16.37 -18.41 5.16
C CYS A 309 -16.20 -17.26 4.19
N GLU A 310 -15.51 -16.19 4.59
CA GLU A 310 -14.99 -15.19 3.68
C GLU A 310 -13.58 -15.57 3.24
N THR A 311 -13.26 -15.29 1.98
CA THR A 311 -11.96 -15.62 1.37
C THR A 311 -11.23 -14.37 0.90
N SER A 312 -9.98 -14.21 1.29
CA SER A 312 -9.10 -13.17 0.74
C SER A 312 -8.32 -13.74 -0.44
N VAL A 313 -8.47 -13.12 -1.61
CA VAL A 313 -7.71 -13.42 -2.83
C VAL A 313 -6.71 -12.31 -3.05
N ILE A 314 -5.41 -12.61 -2.91
CA ILE A 314 -4.35 -11.62 -3.05
C ILE A 314 -3.46 -12.01 -4.21
N SER A 315 -3.30 -11.13 -5.17
CA SER A 315 -2.62 -11.42 -6.43
C SER A 315 -1.65 -10.30 -6.83
N ASN A 316 -0.61 -10.64 -7.56
CA ASN A 316 0.14 -9.67 -8.33
C ASN A 316 -0.56 -9.35 -9.67
N TYR A 317 0.04 -8.51 -10.51
CA TYR A 317 -0.65 -7.90 -11.66
C TYR A 317 -1.33 -8.87 -12.61
N THR A 318 -0.58 -9.84 -13.13
CA THR A 318 -1.10 -10.70 -14.21
C THR A 318 -2.13 -11.70 -13.70
N GLY A 319 -2.00 -12.13 -12.45
CA GLY A 319 -2.97 -13.01 -11.81
C GLY A 319 -4.28 -12.31 -11.45
N LEU A 320 -4.20 -11.00 -11.15
CA LEU A 320 -5.36 -10.20 -10.75
C LEU A 320 -6.47 -10.23 -11.80
N ASN A 321 -6.13 -9.98 -13.07
CA ASN A 321 -7.11 -9.96 -14.15
C ASN A 321 -7.84 -11.29 -14.31
N THR A 322 -7.12 -12.40 -14.16
CA THR A 322 -7.70 -13.75 -14.22
C THR A 322 -8.66 -13.98 -13.05
N ALA A 323 -8.24 -13.63 -11.84
CA ALA A 323 -9.06 -13.77 -10.63
C ALA A 323 -10.31 -12.88 -10.71
N GLN A 324 -10.15 -11.62 -11.11
CA GLN A 324 -11.25 -10.67 -11.26
C GLN A 324 -12.26 -11.13 -12.29
N LYS A 325 -11.80 -11.59 -13.47
CA LYS A 325 -12.67 -12.10 -14.52
C LYS A 325 -13.45 -13.32 -14.03
N PHE A 326 -12.80 -14.27 -13.37
CA PHE A 326 -13.47 -15.45 -12.82
C PHE A 326 -14.54 -15.08 -11.80
N LEU A 327 -14.21 -14.24 -10.82
CA LEU A 327 -15.15 -13.80 -9.77
C LEU A 327 -16.30 -12.95 -10.33
N SER A 328 -16.08 -12.19 -11.42
CA SER A 328 -17.15 -11.36 -12.06
C SER A 328 -18.06 -12.18 -12.95
N THR A 329 -17.57 -13.24 -13.59
CA THR A 329 -18.36 -14.08 -14.51
C THR A 329 -19.24 -15.06 -13.74
N GLU A 330 -18.70 -15.64 -12.67
CA GLU A 330 -19.35 -16.67 -11.85
C GLU A 330 -20.01 -16.09 -10.58
N GLY A 331 -19.81 -14.82 -10.30
CA GLY A 331 -20.33 -14.10 -9.15
C GLY A 331 -20.88 -12.73 -9.50
N THR A 332 -21.31 -11.98 -8.49
CA THR A 332 -21.73 -10.59 -8.59
C THR A 332 -20.82 -9.71 -7.73
N LEU A 333 -20.55 -8.47 -8.19
CA LEU A 333 -19.93 -7.47 -7.32
C LEU A 333 -20.85 -7.23 -6.13
N SER A 334 -20.33 -7.38 -4.92
CA SER A 334 -21.06 -7.01 -3.72
C SER A 334 -21.16 -5.48 -3.69
N PRO A 335 -22.35 -4.89 -3.45
CA PRO A 335 -22.43 -3.45 -3.20
C PRO A 335 -21.56 -3.11 -1.98
N SER A 336 -20.62 -2.23 -2.22
CA SER A 336 -19.67 -1.71 -1.21
C SER A 336 -20.35 -0.76 -0.23
#